data_e13239dacb6e645e73eb3ca388e88fdd
#
_entry.id   e13239dacb6e645e73eb3ca388e88fdd
#
_cell.length_a   1.000
_cell.length_b   1.000
_cell.length_c   1.000
_cell.angle_alpha   90.00
_cell.angle_beta   90.00
_cell.angle_gamma   90.00
#
_symmetry.space_group_name_H-M   'P 1'
#
loop_
_entity.id
_entity.type
_entity.pdbx_description
1 polymer ?
#
loop_
_entity_poly.entity_id
_entity_poly.type
_entity_poly.pdbx_seq_one_letter_code
_entity_poly.pdbx_strand_id
1 'polypeptide(L)'
;MTKRAKSALLLALALSACATPVKVDKRTDQWETAQREDVEALKRAVEASYQRERAMADRLQQTEETNTQLRQELNALKTQSNTQRTQIDSMHTSPMPSRNAVARAKKSDVFKIYQGALSEYRHRKYDRALVEFDRLLATAPFSEWSDNAQYWKGECYYGIGKHRQALTEFTKVFAFQKTEKADDAQVKIARCHLAMGERDKALSAFRKLLDEYPESEYVPTARKEMKYLGG
;
A
#
# COMPACT_ATOMS: atom_id res chain seq x y z
N MET A 1 62.94 -43.41 37.51
CA MET A 1 62.55 -43.00 36.11
C MET A 1 62.89 -44.21 35.23
N THR A 2 61.92 -44.89 34.79
CA THR A 2 61.97 -46.24 34.18
C THR A 2 62.41 -46.16 32.72
N LYS A 3 63.23 -47.14 32.29
CA LYS A 3 63.76 -47.29 30.94
C LYS A 3 62.81 -47.10 29.78
N ARG A 4 61.46 -47.18 30.03
CA ARG A 4 60.38 -46.93 29.04
C ARG A 4 60.19 -45.47 28.65
N ALA A 5 60.52 -44.50 29.50
CA ALA A 5 60.41 -43.08 29.20
C ALA A 5 61.50 -42.57 28.23
N LYS A 6 62.64 -43.20 28.22
CA LYS A 6 63.79 -42.80 27.34
C LYS A 6 63.59 -43.33 25.90
N SER A 7 62.90 -44.47 25.72
CA SER A 7 62.60 -45.00 24.38
C SER A 7 61.51 -44.21 23.66
N ALA A 8 60.52 -43.68 24.34
CA ALA A 8 59.46 -42.86 23.78
C ALA A 8 59.96 -41.50 23.29
N LEU A 9 60.91 -40.90 24.02
CA LEU A 9 61.49 -39.62 23.62
C LEU A 9 62.42 -39.71 22.38
N LEU A 10 63.11 -40.84 22.17
CA LEU A 10 63.94 -41.05 21.03
C LEU A 10 63.12 -41.36 19.77
N LEU A 11 61.96 -41.99 19.90
CA LEU A 11 61.10 -42.25 18.72
C LEU A 11 60.42 -40.95 18.26
N ALA A 12 60.08 -40.00 19.18
CA ALA A 12 59.52 -38.73 18.82
C ALA A 12 60.51 -37.80 18.06
N LEU A 13 61.79 -37.89 18.33
CA LEU A 13 62.80 -37.10 17.67
C LEU A 13 63.16 -37.66 16.27
N ALA A 14 63.01 -38.98 16.01
CA ALA A 14 63.24 -39.55 14.71
C ALA A 14 62.15 -39.30 13.68
N LEU A 15 60.92 -39.03 14.10
CA LEU A 15 59.77 -38.66 13.24
C LEU A 15 59.79 -37.18 12.81
N SER A 16 60.58 -36.35 13.50
CA SER A 16 60.67 -34.91 13.18
C SER A 16 61.66 -34.58 12.07
N ALA A 17 62.49 -35.55 11.65
CA ALA A 17 63.63 -35.28 10.71
C ALA A 17 63.35 -35.62 9.23
N CYS A 18 62.17 -36.15 8.90
CA CYS A 18 61.72 -36.47 7.54
C CYS A 18 60.55 -35.68 6.99
N ALA A 19 60.18 -34.54 7.59
CA ALA A 19 59.29 -33.66 6.94
C ALA A 19 60.01 -32.80 5.90
N THR A 20 60.22 -33.34 4.70
CA THR A 20 60.49 -32.47 3.56
C THR A 20 59.40 -31.42 3.46
N PRO A 21 59.79 -30.14 3.36
CA PRO A 21 58.73 -29.12 3.16
C PRO A 21 58.06 -29.41 1.82
N VAL A 22 56.84 -29.88 1.88
CA VAL A 22 55.98 -29.97 0.69
C VAL A 22 55.91 -28.55 0.15
N LYS A 23 56.52 -28.31 -1.02
CA LYS A 23 56.30 -27.06 -1.75
C LYS A 23 54.82 -27.02 -2.12
N VAL A 24 54.04 -26.34 -1.29
CA VAL A 24 52.64 -26.05 -1.61
C VAL A 24 52.66 -25.21 -2.89
N ASP A 25 52.02 -25.74 -3.93
CA ASP A 25 51.96 -25.05 -5.21
C ASP A 25 51.14 -23.76 -5.02
N LYS A 26 51.65 -22.64 -5.54
CA LYS A 26 50.95 -21.33 -5.46
C LYS A 26 49.49 -21.39 -5.93
N ARG A 27 49.13 -22.36 -6.74
CA ARG A 27 47.76 -22.62 -7.18
C ARG A 27 46.86 -23.13 -6.06
N THR A 28 47.37 -24.03 -5.19
CA THR A 28 46.60 -24.53 -4.04
C THR A 28 46.34 -23.44 -3.01
N ASP A 29 47.33 -22.57 -2.74
CA ASP A 29 47.15 -21.44 -1.83
C ASP A 29 46.13 -20.42 -2.35
N GLN A 30 46.14 -20.14 -3.65
CA GLN A 30 45.16 -19.25 -4.28
C GLN A 30 43.74 -19.84 -4.26
N TRP A 31 43.61 -21.13 -4.44
CA TRP A 31 42.30 -21.81 -4.39
C TRP A 31 41.79 -21.88 -2.96
N GLU A 32 42.60 -22.16 -1.97
CA GLU A 32 42.21 -22.16 -0.56
C GLU A 32 41.80 -20.75 -0.07
N THR A 33 42.51 -19.70 -0.50
CA THR A 33 42.16 -18.31 -0.19
C THR A 33 40.84 -17.92 -0.83
N ALA A 34 40.60 -18.25 -2.10
CA ALA A 34 39.33 -18.00 -2.77
C ALA A 34 38.16 -18.71 -2.06
N GLN A 35 38.34 -19.99 -1.69
CA GLN A 35 37.29 -20.71 -0.91
C GLN A 35 37.02 -20.08 0.45
N ARG A 36 38.02 -19.59 1.16
CA ARG A 36 37.82 -18.89 2.44
C ARG A 36 37.05 -17.58 2.24
N GLU A 37 37.34 -16.83 1.20
CA GLU A 37 36.60 -15.60 0.86
C GLU A 37 35.15 -15.90 0.52
N ASP A 38 34.88 -16.95 -0.25
CA ASP A 38 33.51 -17.40 -0.59
C ASP A 38 32.74 -17.84 0.67
N VAL A 39 33.37 -18.59 1.56
CA VAL A 39 32.75 -19.00 2.84
C VAL A 39 32.42 -17.78 3.73
N GLU A 40 33.33 -16.82 3.82
CA GLU A 40 33.07 -15.59 4.59
C GLU A 40 32.01 -14.70 3.93
N ALA A 41 31.95 -14.68 2.60
CA ALA A 41 30.86 -14.00 1.88
C ALA A 41 29.51 -14.67 2.14
N LEU A 42 29.45 -15.99 2.13
CA LEU A 42 28.26 -16.77 2.42
C LEU A 42 27.80 -16.57 3.87
N LYS A 43 28.73 -16.60 4.84
CA LYS A 43 28.40 -16.30 6.25
C LYS A 43 27.77 -14.91 6.41
N ARG A 44 28.36 -13.89 5.75
CA ARG A 44 27.80 -12.52 5.75
C ARG A 44 26.41 -12.45 5.12
N ALA A 45 26.20 -13.18 4.02
CA ALA A 45 24.90 -13.23 3.35
C ALA A 45 23.82 -13.91 4.22
N VAL A 46 24.19 -14.99 4.91
CA VAL A 46 23.31 -15.70 5.86
C VAL A 46 22.95 -14.79 7.04
N GLU A 47 23.94 -14.15 7.66
CA GLU A 47 23.72 -13.22 8.76
C GLU A 47 22.80 -12.06 8.32
N ALA A 48 23.04 -11.46 7.17
CA ALA A 48 22.19 -10.41 6.61
C ALA A 48 20.75 -10.91 6.32
N SER A 49 20.56 -12.19 6.01
CA SER A 49 19.24 -12.81 5.87
C SER A 49 18.54 -12.92 7.21
N TYR A 50 19.21 -13.42 8.24
CA TYR A 50 18.66 -13.50 9.60
C TYR A 50 18.26 -12.13 10.14
N GLN A 51 19.08 -11.12 9.94
CA GLN A 51 18.76 -9.76 10.37
C GLN A 51 17.52 -9.20 9.65
N ARG A 52 17.36 -9.51 8.35
CA ARG A 52 16.16 -9.13 7.59
C ARG A 52 14.90 -9.85 8.07
N GLU A 53 15.01 -11.14 8.34
CA GLU A 53 13.87 -11.92 8.88
C GLU A 53 13.45 -11.40 10.25
N ARG A 54 14.40 -11.11 11.13
CA ARG A 54 14.13 -10.54 12.44
C ARG A 54 13.45 -9.17 12.34
N ALA A 55 13.98 -8.27 11.50
CA ALA A 55 13.36 -6.96 11.26
C ALA A 55 11.94 -7.07 10.66
N MET A 56 11.68 -8.10 9.85
CA MET A 56 10.35 -8.36 9.30
C MET A 56 9.40 -8.88 10.38
N ALA A 57 9.86 -9.77 11.27
CA ALA A 57 9.08 -10.25 12.41
C ALA A 57 8.70 -9.12 13.36
N ASP A 58 9.65 -8.24 13.71
CA ASP A 58 9.40 -7.06 14.54
C ASP A 58 8.37 -6.11 13.91
N ARG A 59 8.45 -5.88 12.60
CA ARG A 59 7.45 -5.09 11.85
C ARG A 59 6.08 -5.74 11.84
N LEU A 60 6.01 -7.06 11.70
CA LEU A 60 4.75 -7.79 11.74
C LEU A 60 4.08 -7.64 13.09
N GLN A 61 4.84 -7.86 14.17
CA GLN A 61 4.35 -7.67 15.54
C GLN A 61 3.83 -6.26 15.77
N GLN A 62 4.59 -5.24 15.37
CA GLN A 62 4.17 -3.83 15.50
C GLN A 62 2.88 -3.55 14.71
N THR A 63 2.73 -4.16 13.52
CA THR A 63 1.51 -4.03 12.71
C THR A 63 0.31 -4.69 13.38
N GLU A 64 0.50 -5.84 14.02
CA GLU A 64 -0.56 -6.54 14.77
C GLU A 64 -0.99 -5.75 16.02
N GLU A 65 -0.04 -5.16 16.73
CA GLU A 65 -0.33 -4.29 17.88
C GLU A 65 -1.14 -3.06 17.45
N THR A 66 -0.71 -2.38 16.38
CA THR A 66 -1.45 -1.21 15.85
C THR A 66 -2.83 -1.58 15.34
N ASN A 67 -2.99 -2.72 14.67
CA ASN A 67 -4.30 -3.23 14.26
C ASN A 67 -5.22 -3.52 15.45
N THR A 68 -4.66 -4.05 16.52
CA THR A 68 -5.41 -4.32 17.76
C THR A 68 -5.89 -3.03 18.41
N GLN A 69 -5.03 -2.01 18.50
CA GLN A 69 -5.39 -0.68 18.99
C GLN A 69 -6.47 -0.03 18.14
N LEU A 70 -6.31 -0.03 16.80
CA LEU A 70 -7.32 0.52 15.89
C LEU A 70 -8.69 -0.17 16.00
N ARG A 71 -8.70 -1.48 16.23
CA ARG A 71 -9.96 -2.23 16.48
C ARG A 71 -10.62 -1.82 17.80
N GLN A 72 -9.83 -1.57 18.84
CA GLN A 72 -10.36 -1.09 20.12
C GLN A 72 -10.93 0.33 20.00
N GLU A 73 -10.23 1.24 19.31
CA GLU A 73 -10.73 2.60 19.04
C GLU A 73 -12.02 2.58 18.19
N LEU A 74 -12.05 1.73 17.16
CA LEU A 74 -13.25 1.57 16.33
C LEU A 74 -14.45 1.10 17.15
N ASN A 75 -14.26 0.17 18.06
CA ASN A 75 -15.31 -0.33 18.93
C ASN A 75 -15.76 0.75 19.94
N ALA A 76 -14.84 1.51 20.52
CA ALA A 76 -15.15 2.62 21.40
C ALA A 76 -15.96 3.71 20.68
N LEU A 77 -15.55 4.09 19.46
CA LEU A 77 -16.28 5.05 18.62
C LEU A 77 -17.68 4.55 18.24
N LYS A 78 -17.84 3.26 17.92
CA LYS A 78 -19.14 2.66 17.66
C LYS A 78 -20.06 2.72 18.87
N THR A 79 -19.52 2.44 20.06
CA THR A 79 -20.28 2.51 21.31
C THR A 79 -20.71 3.95 21.60
N GLN A 80 -19.79 4.90 21.44
CA GLN A 80 -20.07 6.33 21.61
C GLN A 80 -21.14 6.82 20.62
N SER A 81 -21.04 6.43 19.35
CA SER A 81 -22.04 6.77 18.31
C SER A 81 -23.42 6.21 18.65
N ASN A 82 -23.49 4.96 19.13
CA ASN A 82 -24.75 4.35 19.54
C ASN A 82 -25.35 5.06 20.78
N THR A 83 -24.52 5.46 21.74
CA THR A 83 -24.98 6.20 22.92
C THR A 83 -25.53 7.59 22.53
N GLN A 84 -24.84 8.30 21.63
CA GLN A 84 -25.35 9.57 21.10
C GLN A 84 -26.65 9.39 20.32
N ARG A 85 -26.79 8.31 19.57
CA ARG A 85 -28.00 8.00 18.81
C ARG A 85 -29.20 7.75 19.74
N THR A 86 -29.01 6.98 20.81
CA THR A 86 -30.04 6.75 21.82
C THR A 86 -30.41 8.02 22.61
N GLN A 87 -29.48 8.93 22.86
CA GLN A 87 -29.75 10.25 23.46
C GLN A 87 -30.56 11.15 22.51
N ILE A 88 -30.24 11.14 21.20
CA ILE A 88 -31.01 11.89 20.19
C ILE A 88 -32.43 11.33 20.07
N ASP A 89 -32.61 10.02 20.06
CA ASP A 89 -33.91 9.37 19.99
C ASP A 89 -34.79 9.67 21.22
N SER A 90 -34.18 9.84 22.40
CA SER A 90 -34.90 10.20 23.64
C SER A 90 -35.30 11.67 23.71
N MET A 91 -34.72 12.55 22.90
CA MET A 91 -35.10 13.98 22.82
C MET A 91 -36.24 14.28 21.84
N HIS A 92 -36.66 13.33 21.02
CA HIS A 92 -37.68 13.51 19.98
C HIS A 92 -39.08 13.04 20.42
N THR A 93 -39.72 13.79 21.31
CA THR A 93 -41.16 13.67 21.58
C THR A 93 -42.02 14.64 20.73
N SER A 94 -41.54 15.07 19.57
CA SER A 94 -42.30 15.86 18.61
C SER A 94 -42.94 14.99 17.51
N PRO A 95 -44.13 15.32 16.95
CA PRO A 95 -44.79 14.48 15.96
C PRO A 95 -43.88 14.24 14.74
N MET A 96 -43.66 12.97 14.41
CA MET A 96 -42.78 12.52 13.33
C MET A 96 -43.19 13.11 11.98
N PRO A 97 -42.28 13.80 11.25
CA PRO A 97 -42.53 14.18 9.87
C PRO A 97 -42.67 12.91 9.00
N SER A 98 -43.53 12.99 7.96
CA SER A 98 -43.78 11.86 7.07
C SER A 98 -42.47 11.28 6.52
N ARG A 99 -42.41 9.96 6.29
CA ARG A 99 -41.21 9.26 5.72
C ARG A 99 -40.61 9.97 4.49
N ASN A 100 -41.48 10.57 3.66
CA ASN A 100 -41.06 11.32 2.46
C ASN A 100 -40.42 12.67 2.81
N ALA A 101 -40.83 13.34 3.88
CA ALA A 101 -40.20 14.59 4.33
C ALA A 101 -38.81 14.34 4.93
N VAL A 102 -38.67 13.27 5.72
CA VAL A 102 -37.36 12.85 6.28
C VAL A 102 -36.38 12.42 5.17
N ALA A 103 -36.85 11.67 4.16
CA ALA A 103 -36.05 11.28 3.03
C ALA A 103 -35.56 12.48 2.19
N ARG A 104 -36.46 13.48 1.97
CA ARG A 104 -36.12 14.73 1.27
C ARG A 104 -35.13 15.58 2.06
N ALA A 105 -35.29 15.71 3.37
CA ALA A 105 -34.36 16.44 4.23
C ALA A 105 -32.98 15.80 4.21
N LYS A 106 -32.89 14.47 4.34
CA LYS A 106 -31.64 13.74 4.23
C LYS A 106 -30.93 13.91 2.85
N LYS A 107 -31.70 13.89 1.76
CA LYS A 107 -31.17 14.12 0.41
C LYS A 107 -30.59 15.53 0.27
N SER A 108 -31.30 16.56 0.77
CA SER A 108 -30.81 17.94 0.77
C SER A 108 -29.52 18.12 1.57
N ASP A 109 -29.41 17.46 2.71
CA ASP A 109 -28.21 17.56 3.55
C ASP A 109 -27.00 16.86 2.92
N VAL A 110 -27.18 15.70 2.31
CA VAL A 110 -26.13 15.01 1.55
C VAL A 110 -25.64 15.87 0.40
N PHE A 111 -26.55 16.51 -0.32
CA PHE A 111 -26.19 17.44 -1.42
C PHE A 111 -25.38 18.63 -0.93
N LYS A 112 -25.75 19.22 0.22
CA LYS A 112 -24.98 20.33 0.84
C LYS A 112 -23.56 19.90 1.20
N ILE A 113 -23.39 18.69 1.78
CA ILE A 113 -22.07 18.14 2.09
C ILE A 113 -21.26 18.00 0.80
N TYR A 114 -21.86 17.41 -0.25
CA TYR A 114 -21.22 17.26 -1.55
C TYR A 114 -20.77 18.61 -2.16
N GLN A 115 -21.64 19.59 -2.16
CA GLN A 115 -21.32 20.93 -2.67
C GLN A 115 -20.21 21.61 -1.84
N GLY A 116 -20.23 21.46 -0.52
CA GLY A 116 -19.20 21.96 0.37
C GLY A 116 -17.85 21.34 0.07
N ALA A 117 -17.80 20.01 -0.07
CA ALA A 117 -16.60 19.27 -0.43
C ALA A 117 -16.02 19.70 -1.80
N LEU A 118 -16.89 19.87 -2.82
CA LEU A 118 -16.49 20.39 -4.13
C LEU A 118 -15.94 21.82 -4.05
N SER A 119 -16.51 22.67 -3.21
CA SER A 119 -16.01 24.01 -2.97
C SER A 119 -14.60 23.97 -2.39
N GLU A 120 -14.34 23.15 -1.38
CA GLU A 120 -13.00 22.99 -0.80
C GLU A 120 -12.01 22.44 -1.85
N TYR A 121 -12.42 21.48 -2.69
CA TYR A 121 -11.61 20.96 -3.80
C TYR A 121 -11.23 22.06 -4.81
N ARG A 122 -12.20 22.88 -5.26
CA ARG A 122 -11.96 23.98 -6.20
C ARG A 122 -10.98 25.01 -5.66
N HIS A 123 -10.99 25.24 -4.33
CA HIS A 123 -10.03 26.10 -3.65
C HIS A 123 -8.69 25.40 -3.35
N ARG A 124 -8.46 24.19 -3.87
CA ARG A 124 -7.27 23.35 -3.64
C ARG A 124 -7.02 22.98 -2.17
N LYS A 125 -8.05 23.08 -1.34
CA LYS A 125 -8.00 22.66 0.07
C LYS A 125 -8.31 21.16 0.15
N TYR A 126 -7.48 20.36 -0.48
CA TYR A 126 -7.73 18.93 -0.70
C TYR A 126 -7.94 18.14 0.60
N ASP A 127 -7.19 18.44 1.65
CA ASP A 127 -7.36 17.76 2.94
C ASP A 127 -8.77 18.00 3.54
N ARG A 128 -9.30 19.23 3.42
CA ARG A 128 -10.65 19.55 3.87
C ARG A 128 -11.71 18.89 2.99
N ALA A 129 -11.50 18.91 1.68
CA ALA A 129 -12.38 18.23 0.74
C ALA A 129 -12.45 16.72 1.03
N LEU A 130 -11.31 16.08 1.33
CA LEU A 130 -11.26 14.66 1.72
C LEU A 130 -12.14 14.37 2.95
N VAL A 131 -12.04 15.20 3.99
CA VAL A 131 -12.85 15.03 5.21
C VAL A 131 -14.35 15.09 4.90
N GLU A 132 -14.79 16.05 4.07
CA GLU A 132 -16.21 16.18 3.72
C GLU A 132 -16.69 15.07 2.77
N PHE A 133 -15.88 14.61 1.82
CA PHE A 133 -16.21 13.45 0.99
C PHE A 133 -16.27 12.16 1.83
N ASP A 134 -15.35 11.96 2.76
CA ASP A 134 -15.40 10.83 3.71
C ASP A 134 -16.66 10.86 4.56
N ARG A 135 -17.02 12.04 5.06
CA ARG A 135 -18.27 12.26 5.80
C ARG A 135 -19.50 11.89 4.97
N LEU A 136 -19.55 12.31 3.69
CA LEU A 136 -20.65 11.96 2.78
C LEU A 136 -20.76 10.45 2.61
N LEU A 137 -19.65 9.79 2.27
CA LEU A 137 -19.62 8.35 2.04
C LEU A 137 -19.95 7.53 3.30
N ALA A 138 -19.58 8.02 4.48
CA ALA A 138 -19.95 7.38 5.75
C ALA A 138 -21.43 7.57 6.08
N THR A 139 -22.00 8.75 5.79
CA THR A 139 -23.39 9.08 6.12
C THR A 139 -24.40 8.52 5.13
N ALA A 140 -24.03 8.50 3.86
CA ALA A 140 -24.91 8.10 2.76
C ALA A 140 -24.14 7.33 1.67
N PRO A 141 -23.68 6.10 1.94
CA PRO A 141 -22.79 5.34 1.05
C PRO A 141 -23.41 4.96 -0.30
N PHE A 142 -24.74 5.02 -0.41
CA PHE A 142 -25.51 4.68 -1.62
C PHE A 142 -26.39 5.84 -2.11
N SER A 143 -25.99 7.07 -1.84
CA SER A 143 -26.69 8.24 -2.40
C SER A 143 -26.31 8.44 -3.86
N GLU A 144 -27.10 9.23 -4.58
CA GLU A 144 -26.83 9.66 -5.97
C GLU A 144 -25.51 10.45 -6.12
N TRP A 145 -24.88 10.86 -5.01
CA TRP A 145 -23.62 11.61 -4.99
C TRP A 145 -22.42 10.77 -4.56
N SER A 146 -22.64 9.49 -4.21
CA SER A 146 -21.60 8.68 -3.57
C SER A 146 -20.50 8.25 -4.54
N ASP A 147 -20.84 7.89 -5.76
CA ASP A 147 -19.87 7.58 -6.82
C ASP A 147 -19.06 8.82 -7.21
N ASN A 148 -19.72 9.96 -7.34
CA ASN A 148 -19.07 11.26 -7.57
C ASN A 148 -18.13 11.61 -6.40
N ALA A 149 -18.58 11.47 -5.15
CA ALA A 149 -17.75 11.73 -3.97
C ALA A 149 -16.52 10.82 -3.94
N GLN A 150 -16.69 9.55 -4.29
CA GLN A 150 -15.60 8.59 -4.39
C GLN A 150 -14.58 8.98 -5.47
N TYR A 151 -15.04 9.42 -6.62
CA TYR A 151 -14.19 9.95 -7.70
C TYR A 151 -13.41 11.19 -7.24
N TRP A 152 -14.08 12.18 -6.62
CA TRP A 152 -13.44 13.42 -6.16
C TRP A 152 -12.44 13.18 -5.02
N LYS A 153 -12.60 12.14 -4.22
CA LYS A 153 -11.54 11.70 -3.29
C LYS A 153 -10.27 11.30 -4.05
N GLY A 154 -10.42 10.54 -5.13
CA GLY A 154 -9.30 10.22 -6.02
C GLY A 154 -8.62 11.48 -6.55
N GLU A 155 -9.40 12.46 -7.01
CA GLU A 155 -8.90 13.75 -7.49
C GLU A 155 -8.15 14.53 -6.40
N CYS A 156 -8.64 14.53 -5.16
CA CYS A 156 -7.95 15.17 -4.04
C CYS A 156 -6.57 14.53 -3.80
N TYR A 157 -6.50 13.20 -3.72
CA TYR A 157 -5.24 12.48 -3.55
C TYR A 157 -4.29 12.71 -4.74
N TYR A 158 -4.82 12.76 -5.95
CA TYR A 158 -4.05 13.07 -7.15
C TYR A 158 -3.47 14.49 -7.07
N GLY A 159 -4.29 15.47 -6.66
CA GLY A 159 -3.90 16.88 -6.53
C GLY A 159 -2.80 17.14 -5.49
N ILE A 160 -2.71 16.33 -4.44
CA ILE A 160 -1.63 16.39 -3.43
C ILE A 160 -0.43 15.46 -3.77
N GLY A 161 -0.42 14.84 -4.96
CA GLY A 161 0.68 13.98 -5.41
C GLY A 161 0.69 12.56 -4.82
N LYS A 162 -0.34 12.18 -4.07
CA LYS A 162 -0.47 10.84 -3.47
C LYS A 162 -1.09 9.84 -4.47
N HIS A 163 -0.38 9.60 -5.59
CA HIS A 163 -0.91 8.87 -6.75
C HIS A 163 -1.34 7.43 -6.45
N ARG A 164 -0.68 6.74 -5.50
CA ARG A 164 -1.08 5.39 -5.09
C ARG A 164 -2.42 5.38 -4.35
N GLN A 165 -2.66 6.38 -3.50
CA GLN A 165 -3.94 6.53 -2.81
C GLN A 165 -5.02 6.98 -3.79
N ALA A 166 -4.72 7.90 -4.71
CA ALA A 166 -5.62 8.28 -5.79
C ALA A 166 -6.06 7.07 -6.63
N LEU A 167 -5.11 6.21 -7.04
CA LEU A 167 -5.39 4.97 -7.75
C LEU A 167 -6.39 4.08 -6.98
N THR A 168 -6.19 3.92 -5.67
CA THR A 168 -7.10 3.15 -4.82
C THR A 168 -8.50 3.74 -4.81
N GLU A 169 -8.64 5.05 -4.67
CA GLU A 169 -9.95 5.71 -4.62
C GLU A 169 -10.67 5.68 -5.98
N PHE A 170 -9.95 5.88 -7.09
CA PHE A 170 -10.53 5.73 -8.43
C PHE A 170 -10.98 4.29 -8.71
N THR A 171 -10.23 3.28 -8.25
CA THR A 171 -10.64 1.88 -8.40
C THR A 171 -11.94 1.57 -7.65
N LYS A 172 -12.18 2.20 -6.50
CA LYS A 172 -13.43 2.03 -5.74
C LYS A 172 -14.66 2.57 -6.46
N VAL A 173 -14.52 3.47 -7.44
CA VAL A 173 -15.64 3.99 -8.24
C VAL A 173 -16.38 2.86 -8.96
N PHE A 174 -15.67 1.83 -9.40
CA PHE A 174 -16.28 0.68 -10.08
C PHE A 174 -17.13 -0.24 -9.19
N ALA A 175 -17.08 -0.04 -7.87
CA ALA A 175 -17.98 -0.75 -6.96
C ALA A 175 -19.43 -0.18 -6.99
N PHE A 176 -19.63 1.01 -7.56
CA PHE A 176 -20.95 1.60 -7.70
C PHE A 176 -21.62 1.09 -8.98
N GLN A 177 -22.82 0.52 -8.83
CA GLN A 177 -23.59 0.07 -9.99
C GLN A 177 -24.06 1.26 -10.83
N LYS A 178 -23.84 1.21 -12.14
CA LYS A 178 -24.25 2.24 -13.11
C LYS A 178 -23.67 3.63 -12.85
N THR A 179 -22.45 3.70 -12.38
CA THR A 179 -21.77 4.99 -12.21
C THR A 179 -21.50 5.66 -13.56
N GLU A 180 -21.82 6.95 -13.66
CA GLU A 180 -21.44 7.79 -14.81
C GLU A 180 -19.97 8.24 -14.73
N LYS A 181 -19.24 7.86 -13.67
CA LYS A 181 -17.83 8.20 -13.44
C LYS A 181 -16.85 7.09 -13.81
N ALA A 182 -17.31 6.06 -14.50
CA ALA A 182 -16.46 4.88 -14.80
C ALA A 182 -15.33 5.23 -15.76
N ASP A 183 -15.59 5.91 -16.85
CA ASP A 183 -14.59 6.35 -17.84
C ASP A 183 -13.66 7.44 -17.28
N ASP A 184 -14.22 8.42 -16.54
CA ASP A 184 -13.47 9.40 -15.76
C ASP A 184 -12.44 8.70 -14.85
N ALA A 185 -12.90 7.71 -14.07
CA ALA A 185 -12.05 6.96 -13.16
C ALA A 185 -10.99 6.14 -13.92
N GLN A 186 -11.37 5.52 -15.04
CA GLN A 186 -10.47 4.71 -15.86
C GLN A 186 -9.31 5.53 -16.44
N VAL A 187 -9.58 6.72 -16.98
CA VAL A 187 -8.51 7.60 -17.48
C VAL A 187 -7.62 8.11 -16.34
N LYS A 188 -8.19 8.37 -15.15
CA LYS A 188 -7.41 8.80 -13.98
C LYS A 188 -6.51 7.68 -13.43
N ILE A 189 -6.96 6.43 -13.46
CA ILE A 189 -6.15 5.25 -13.14
C ILE A 189 -4.91 5.20 -14.05
N ALA A 190 -5.10 5.36 -15.37
CA ALA A 190 -3.98 5.41 -16.32
C ALA A 190 -3.00 6.53 -15.99
N ARG A 191 -3.51 7.73 -15.67
CA ARG A 191 -2.68 8.88 -15.29
C ARG A 191 -1.98 8.68 -13.94
N CYS A 192 -2.58 7.99 -12.99
CA CYS A 192 -1.90 7.61 -11.74
C CYS A 192 -0.71 6.70 -12.02
N HIS A 193 -0.86 5.70 -12.89
CA HIS A 193 0.25 4.84 -13.30
C HIS A 193 1.36 5.62 -14.01
N LEU A 194 1.01 6.59 -14.88
CA LEU A 194 1.98 7.49 -15.50
C LEU A 194 2.77 8.29 -14.47
N ALA A 195 2.06 8.91 -13.53
CA ALA A 195 2.68 9.73 -12.48
C ALA A 195 3.60 8.91 -11.55
N MET A 196 3.37 7.60 -11.44
CA MET A 196 4.24 6.66 -10.73
C MET A 196 5.37 6.06 -11.59
N GLY A 197 5.47 6.42 -12.89
CA GLY A 197 6.45 5.87 -13.83
C GLY A 197 6.13 4.43 -14.29
N GLU A 198 4.94 3.93 -14.03
CA GLU A 198 4.51 2.56 -14.34
C GLU A 198 3.91 2.51 -15.77
N ARG A 199 4.77 2.67 -16.78
CA ARG A 199 4.41 2.84 -18.19
C ARG A 199 3.51 1.71 -18.73
N ASP A 200 3.88 0.46 -18.50
CA ASP A 200 3.13 -0.68 -19.06
C ASP A 200 1.72 -0.78 -18.46
N LYS A 201 1.59 -0.47 -17.16
CA LYS A 201 0.29 -0.42 -16.50
C LYS A 201 -0.55 0.75 -16.99
N ALA A 202 0.06 1.90 -17.27
CA ALA A 202 -0.63 3.04 -17.86
C ALA A 202 -1.15 2.72 -19.26
N LEU A 203 -0.33 2.09 -20.12
CA LEU A 203 -0.75 1.62 -21.45
C LEU A 203 -1.92 0.63 -21.36
N SER A 204 -1.84 -0.34 -20.42
CA SER A 204 -2.92 -1.30 -20.18
C SER A 204 -4.21 -0.59 -19.74
N ALA A 205 -4.11 0.38 -18.84
CA ALA A 205 -5.27 1.12 -18.36
C ALA A 205 -5.91 2.03 -19.45
N PHE A 206 -5.09 2.62 -20.34
CA PHE A 206 -5.62 3.35 -21.51
C PHE A 206 -6.27 2.42 -22.52
N ARG A 207 -5.69 1.24 -22.80
CA ARG A 207 -6.36 0.24 -23.66
C ARG A 207 -7.72 -0.14 -23.13
N LYS A 208 -7.79 -0.42 -21.83
CA LYS A 208 -9.06 -0.72 -21.15
C LYS A 208 -10.09 0.40 -21.33
N LEU A 209 -9.67 1.68 -21.27
CA LEU A 209 -10.57 2.80 -21.54
C LEU A 209 -11.12 2.73 -22.97
N LEU A 210 -10.24 2.47 -23.97
CA LEU A 210 -10.66 2.39 -25.36
C LEU A 210 -11.62 1.23 -25.65
N ASP A 211 -11.40 0.11 -24.95
CA ASP A 211 -12.17 -1.13 -25.16
C ASP A 211 -13.53 -1.10 -24.44
N GLU A 212 -13.56 -0.61 -23.20
CA GLU A 212 -14.76 -0.64 -22.35
C GLU A 212 -15.61 0.64 -22.46
N TYR A 213 -14.99 1.77 -22.87
CA TYR A 213 -15.66 3.09 -22.95
C TYR A 213 -15.36 3.78 -24.30
N PRO A 214 -15.72 3.17 -25.45
CA PRO A 214 -15.36 3.69 -26.77
C PRO A 214 -15.99 5.06 -27.09
N GLU A 215 -17.10 5.40 -26.43
CA GLU A 215 -17.81 6.70 -26.58
C GLU A 215 -17.32 7.77 -25.58
N SER A 216 -16.33 7.45 -24.74
CA SER A 216 -15.80 8.41 -23.77
C SER A 216 -15.10 9.60 -24.45
N GLU A 217 -15.32 10.80 -23.92
CA GLU A 217 -14.62 12.03 -24.37
C GLU A 217 -13.09 11.93 -24.21
N TYR A 218 -12.60 11.01 -23.39
CA TYR A 218 -11.17 10.79 -23.15
C TYR A 218 -10.49 9.91 -24.20
N VAL A 219 -11.21 9.26 -25.10
CA VAL A 219 -10.64 8.37 -26.13
C VAL A 219 -9.58 9.07 -26.99
N PRO A 220 -9.80 10.29 -27.54
CA PRO A 220 -8.76 10.99 -28.31
C PRO A 220 -7.51 11.28 -27.48
N THR A 221 -7.70 11.68 -26.22
CA THR A 221 -6.59 11.96 -25.30
C THR A 221 -5.82 10.70 -24.96
N ALA A 222 -6.52 9.59 -24.66
CA ALA A 222 -5.91 8.30 -24.36
C ALA A 222 -5.05 7.79 -25.53
N ARG A 223 -5.56 7.87 -26.78
CA ARG A 223 -4.79 7.50 -27.98
C ARG A 223 -3.51 8.34 -28.13
N LYS A 224 -3.59 9.64 -27.84
CA LYS A 224 -2.42 10.53 -27.88
C LYS A 224 -1.39 10.16 -26.83
N GLU A 225 -1.82 9.93 -25.59
CA GLU A 225 -0.94 9.50 -24.49
C GLU A 225 -0.27 8.15 -24.81
N MET A 226 -1.02 7.17 -25.30
CA MET A 226 -0.46 5.88 -25.71
C MET A 226 0.62 6.03 -26.78
N LYS A 227 0.39 6.87 -27.79
CA LYS A 227 1.39 7.13 -28.85
C LYS A 227 2.70 7.70 -28.28
N TYR A 228 2.64 8.61 -27.31
CA TYR A 228 3.83 9.13 -26.63
C TYR A 228 4.54 8.06 -25.80
N LEU A 229 3.79 7.11 -25.29
CA LEU A 229 4.34 5.97 -24.56
C LEU A 229 4.87 4.86 -25.49
N GLY A 230 4.76 4.99 -26.83
CA GLY A 230 5.19 3.99 -27.80
C GLY A 230 4.30 2.75 -27.81
N GLY A 231 3.03 2.95 -27.59
CA GLY A 231 1.96 1.93 -27.68
C GLY A 231 1.21 2.02 -28.98
#